data_3ffae8e08c3cdaf5735368bf47eff946
#
_entry.id   3ffae8e08c3cdaf5735368bf47eff946
#
_cell.length_a   1.000
_cell.length_b   1.000
_cell.length_c   1.000
_cell.angle_alpha   90.00
_cell.angle_beta   90.00
_cell.angle_gamma   90.00
#
_symmetry.space_group_name_H-M   'P 1'
#
loop_
_entity.id
_entity.type
_entity.pdbx_description
1 polymer ?
#
loop_
_entity_poly.entity_id
_entity_poly.type
_entity_poly.pdbx_seq_one_letter_code
_entity_poly.pdbx_strand_id
1 'polypeptide(L)'
;LAAGTSLAAVWGMDLARLGPALAQPLRPADVPTTLQQTIRQRSVGNINYRTLATAPGEPYVPRLDLLGKAADPARTARRRSLVYLGHMTDIHIMDAQSPARLEPLSAQSPSTWAGSIRPQDTLTTNVQAQMVAAMNAAAFSPVTGAPMAAVFNTGDSADQHSTLELRWYIDVLDGQSLTPNSGAAGQYEGPQVWEEATYAWHPEDPAGDWFGAYGFPTIPGMLTAAVSQTVESEGLAVPWYAVYGNHDTLYYGAFEIGESLRALALGDRKPALYPAL
;
A
#
# COMPACT_ATOMS: atom_id res chain seq x y z
N LEU A 1 34.97 -1.71 -5.76
CA LEU A 1 34.99 -1.38 -4.33
C LEU A 1 34.93 0.15 -4.08
N ALA A 2 35.58 0.99 -4.89
CA ALA A 2 35.60 2.45 -4.72
C ALA A 2 34.25 3.12 -5.09
N ALA A 3 33.48 2.56 -6.02
CA ALA A 3 32.17 3.09 -6.42
C ALA A 3 31.06 2.79 -5.39
N GLY A 4 31.19 1.70 -4.61
CA GLY A 4 30.24 1.34 -3.55
C GLY A 4 30.33 2.22 -2.31
N THR A 5 31.52 2.71 -1.98
CA THR A 5 31.75 3.58 -0.82
C THR A 5 31.18 4.98 -0.99
N SER A 6 31.12 5.49 -2.21
CA SER A 6 30.60 6.85 -2.48
C SER A 6 29.06 6.93 -2.37
N LEU A 7 28.33 5.89 -2.78
CA LEU A 7 26.88 5.84 -2.67
C LEU A 7 26.40 5.69 -1.21
N ALA A 8 27.11 4.90 -0.41
CA ALA A 8 26.76 4.68 0.98
C ALA A 8 26.96 5.92 1.86
N ALA A 9 27.95 6.76 1.53
CA ALA A 9 28.19 8.01 2.25
C ALA A 9 27.07 9.05 2.01
N VAL A 10 26.41 9.01 0.85
CA VAL A 10 25.32 9.95 0.50
C VAL A 10 24.00 9.58 1.21
N TRP A 11 23.78 8.28 1.49
CA TRP A 11 22.50 7.79 2.01
C TRP A 11 22.52 7.37 3.49
N GLY A 12 23.62 7.57 4.20
CA GLY A 12 23.75 7.17 5.61
C GLY A 12 23.63 5.66 5.84
N MET A 13 23.79 4.85 4.80
CA MET A 13 23.74 3.39 4.90
C MET A 13 24.93 2.85 5.69
N ASP A 14 24.70 2.07 6.70
CA ASP A 14 25.74 1.39 7.48
C ASP A 14 26.33 0.24 6.66
N LEU A 15 27.44 0.53 5.96
CA LEU A 15 28.18 -0.46 5.16
C LEU A 15 28.67 -1.67 5.98
N ALA A 16 28.86 -1.51 7.29
CA ALA A 16 29.26 -2.60 8.16
C ALA A 16 28.18 -3.71 8.20
N ARG A 17 26.93 -3.34 7.99
CA ARG A 17 25.81 -4.31 7.92
C ARG A 17 25.75 -5.05 6.59
N LEU A 18 26.31 -4.51 5.51
CA LEU A 18 26.37 -5.19 4.21
C LEU A 18 27.52 -6.20 4.12
N GLY A 19 28.59 -5.99 4.87
CA GLY A 19 29.75 -6.88 4.87
C GLY A 19 29.43 -8.35 5.18
N PRO A 20 28.67 -8.66 6.25
CA PRO A 20 28.25 -10.02 6.58
C PRO A 20 27.34 -10.64 5.51
N ALA A 21 26.47 -9.83 4.87
CA ALA A 21 25.57 -10.32 3.83
C ALA A 21 26.30 -10.80 2.58
N LEU A 22 27.42 -10.15 2.24
CA LEU A 22 28.24 -10.54 1.11
C LEU A 22 29.12 -11.79 1.36
N ALA A 23 29.37 -12.08 2.64
CA ALA A 23 30.23 -13.18 3.07
C ALA A 23 29.50 -14.51 3.36
N GLN A 24 28.17 -14.48 3.50
CA GLN A 24 27.40 -15.67 3.84
C GLN A 24 27.13 -16.60 2.65
N PRO A 25 27.06 -17.93 2.88
CA PRO A 25 26.56 -18.86 1.87
C PRO A 25 25.14 -18.47 1.45
N LEU A 26 24.86 -18.44 0.16
CA LEU A 26 23.54 -18.12 -0.36
C LEU A 26 22.54 -19.21 0.02
N ARG A 27 21.47 -18.84 0.72
CA ARG A 27 20.34 -19.69 1.04
C ARG A 27 19.11 -19.16 0.29
N PRO A 28 18.49 -19.95 -0.59
CA PRO A 28 17.18 -19.60 -1.12
C PRO A 28 16.18 -19.53 0.04
N ALA A 29 15.38 -18.50 0.09
CA ALA A 29 14.24 -18.45 1.01
C ALA A 29 13.08 -19.27 0.45
N ASP A 30 12.25 -19.84 1.33
CA ASP A 30 11.04 -20.59 0.94
C ASP A 30 9.89 -19.69 0.45
N VAL A 31 10.16 -18.41 0.25
CA VAL A 31 9.19 -17.45 -0.27
C VAL A 31 9.14 -17.57 -1.79
N PRO A 32 7.96 -17.86 -2.37
CA PRO A 32 7.83 -18.00 -3.80
C PRO A 32 8.04 -16.66 -4.50
N THR A 33 8.67 -16.71 -5.66
CA THR A 33 8.86 -15.55 -6.53
C THR A 33 7.78 -15.47 -7.60
N THR A 34 7.67 -14.34 -8.28
CA THR A 34 6.79 -14.19 -9.46
C THR A 34 7.14 -15.12 -10.62
N LEU A 35 8.34 -15.74 -10.60
CA LEU A 35 8.72 -16.80 -11.55
C LEU A 35 8.03 -18.13 -11.26
N GLN A 36 7.66 -18.38 -10.00
CA GLN A 36 7.06 -19.62 -9.55
C GLN A 36 5.54 -19.51 -9.49
N GLN A 37 5.04 -18.40 -8.97
CA GLN A 37 3.60 -18.14 -8.91
C GLN A 37 3.28 -16.65 -9.02
N THR A 38 2.08 -16.36 -9.48
CA THR A 38 1.52 -15.01 -9.53
C THR A 38 0.11 -15.03 -8.97
N ILE A 39 -0.49 -13.85 -8.86
CA ILE A 39 -1.89 -13.68 -8.45
C ILE A 39 -2.70 -13.21 -9.63
N ARG A 40 -3.82 -13.87 -9.90
CA ARG A 40 -4.75 -13.51 -10.98
C ARG A 40 -6.17 -13.38 -10.45
N GLN A 41 -6.94 -12.59 -11.13
CA GLN A 41 -8.37 -12.48 -10.89
C GLN A 41 -9.08 -13.81 -11.18
N ARG A 42 -10.01 -14.17 -10.31
CA ARG A 42 -10.88 -15.33 -10.48
C ARG A 42 -12.35 -14.87 -10.45
N SER A 43 -13.12 -15.27 -11.45
CA SER A 43 -14.56 -15.02 -11.52
C SER A 43 -15.29 -15.73 -10.38
N VAL A 44 -16.31 -15.08 -9.83
CA VAL A 44 -17.22 -15.66 -8.83
C VAL A 44 -18.62 -15.70 -9.42
N GLY A 45 -19.01 -16.86 -9.92
CA GLY A 45 -20.31 -17.03 -10.60
C GLY A 45 -20.45 -16.07 -11.79
N ASN A 46 -21.63 -15.48 -11.93
CA ASN A 46 -21.99 -14.56 -13.01
C ASN A 46 -21.98 -13.07 -12.58
N ILE A 47 -21.36 -12.76 -11.44
CA ILE A 47 -21.23 -11.38 -10.96
C ILE A 47 -19.93 -10.73 -11.43
N ASN A 48 -19.88 -9.40 -11.40
CA ASN A 48 -18.69 -8.65 -11.82
C ASN A 48 -17.57 -8.65 -10.76
N TYR A 49 -17.91 -8.89 -9.52
CA TYR A 49 -16.93 -9.02 -8.44
C TYR A 49 -15.94 -10.17 -8.74
N ARG A 50 -14.68 -9.92 -8.44
CA ARG A 50 -13.59 -10.89 -8.66
C ARG A 50 -12.85 -11.15 -7.38
N THR A 51 -12.49 -12.39 -7.14
CA THR A 51 -11.56 -12.77 -6.09
C THR A 51 -10.16 -12.95 -6.67
N LEU A 52 -9.18 -13.10 -5.81
CA LEU A 52 -7.81 -13.40 -6.19
C LEU A 52 -7.52 -14.88 -6.00
N ALA A 53 -6.71 -15.44 -6.90
CA ALA A 53 -6.23 -16.82 -6.82
C ALA A 53 -4.78 -16.88 -7.29
N THR A 54 -4.01 -17.81 -6.73
CA THR A 54 -2.68 -18.12 -7.24
C THR A 54 -2.76 -18.76 -8.62
N ALA A 55 -1.77 -18.46 -9.45
CA ALA A 55 -1.60 -19.01 -10.80
C ALA A 55 -0.12 -19.29 -11.04
N PRO A 56 0.25 -20.06 -12.07
CA PRO A 56 1.64 -20.22 -12.47
C PRO A 56 2.33 -18.88 -12.68
N GLY A 57 3.58 -18.79 -12.25
CA GLY A 57 4.40 -17.60 -12.41
C GLY A 57 4.71 -17.28 -13.87
N GLU A 58 5.35 -16.13 -14.07
CA GLU A 58 5.74 -15.67 -15.40
C GLU A 58 7.14 -16.20 -15.76
N PRO A 59 7.36 -16.65 -17.00
CA PRO A 59 8.65 -17.16 -17.40
C PRO A 59 9.72 -16.05 -17.40
N TYR A 60 10.92 -16.41 -17.00
CA TYR A 60 12.06 -15.51 -17.09
C TYR A 60 12.50 -15.34 -18.54
N VAL A 61 12.49 -14.12 -19.05
CA VAL A 61 12.95 -13.78 -20.42
C VAL A 61 14.30 -13.05 -20.34
N PRO A 62 15.44 -13.74 -20.59
CA PRO A 62 16.74 -13.06 -20.63
C PRO A 62 16.83 -12.17 -21.87
N ARG A 63 17.16 -10.92 -21.69
CA ARG A 63 17.31 -9.92 -22.76
C ARG A 63 18.70 -10.01 -23.40
N LEU A 64 18.96 -11.16 -24.04
CA LEU A 64 20.25 -11.42 -24.71
C LEU A 64 20.43 -10.59 -25.98
N ASP A 65 19.34 -10.17 -26.57
CA ASP A 65 19.29 -9.22 -27.69
C ASP A 65 20.03 -7.91 -27.36
N LEU A 66 19.90 -7.41 -26.11
CA LEU A 66 20.59 -6.20 -25.67
C LEU A 66 22.08 -6.40 -25.42
N LEU A 67 22.51 -7.62 -25.17
CA LEU A 67 23.90 -7.94 -24.84
C LEU A 67 24.72 -8.38 -26.06
N GLY A 68 24.07 -8.74 -27.16
CA GLY A 68 24.72 -9.25 -28.39
C GLY A 68 25.51 -10.54 -28.20
N LYS A 69 25.22 -11.33 -27.17
CA LYS A 69 25.93 -12.58 -26.84
C LYS A 69 25.02 -13.60 -26.18
N ALA A 70 25.39 -14.88 -26.27
CA ALA A 70 24.69 -15.97 -25.66
C ALA A 70 24.70 -15.89 -24.11
N ALA A 71 23.72 -16.54 -23.48
CA ALA A 71 23.68 -16.69 -22.02
C ALA A 71 24.89 -17.51 -21.55
N ASP A 72 25.50 -17.06 -20.47
CA ASP A 72 26.54 -17.84 -19.78
C ASP A 72 25.89 -18.96 -18.96
N PRO A 73 26.13 -20.25 -19.27
CA PRO A 73 25.53 -21.36 -18.56
C PRO A 73 25.98 -21.44 -17.10
N ALA A 74 27.14 -20.92 -16.75
CA ALA A 74 27.66 -20.88 -15.39
C ALA A 74 27.15 -19.69 -14.55
N ARG A 75 26.30 -18.81 -15.12
CA ARG A 75 25.80 -17.61 -14.46
C ARG A 75 25.16 -17.90 -13.10
N THR A 76 24.31 -18.90 -13.04
CA THR A 76 23.60 -19.25 -11.79
C THR A 76 24.57 -19.66 -10.67
N ALA A 77 25.55 -20.46 -10.97
CA ALA A 77 26.57 -20.90 -10.00
C ALA A 77 27.52 -19.79 -9.54
N ARG A 78 27.70 -18.74 -10.38
CA ARG A 78 28.59 -17.62 -10.07
C ARG A 78 27.85 -16.37 -9.58
N ARG A 79 26.52 -16.43 -9.47
CA ARG A 79 25.72 -15.31 -9.03
C ARG A 79 26.09 -14.89 -7.61
N ARG A 80 26.28 -13.60 -7.41
CA ARG A 80 26.45 -12.98 -6.10
C ARG A 80 25.42 -11.86 -5.93
N SER A 81 24.86 -11.74 -4.74
CA SER A 81 24.03 -10.60 -4.40
C SER A 81 24.92 -9.38 -4.19
N LEU A 82 24.56 -8.26 -4.77
CA LEU A 82 25.13 -6.95 -4.42
C LEU A 82 24.39 -6.41 -3.20
N VAL A 83 23.07 -6.48 -3.22
CA VAL A 83 22.19 -6.05 -2.16
C VAL A 83 20.82 -6.72 -2.38
N TYR A 84 20.07 -6.98 -1.31
CA TYR A 84 18.68 -7.36 -1.34
C TYR A 84 17.86 -6.31 -0.58
N LEU A 85 16.89 -5.72 -1.25
CA LEU A 85 16.07 -4.62 -0.74
C LEU A 85 14.61 -5.00 -0.82
N GLY A 86 13.85 -4.59 0.19
CA GLY A 86 12.40 -4.51 0.12
C GLY A 86 11.97 -3.21 -0.57
N HIS A 87 10.85 -3.25 -1.27
CA HIS A 87 10.26 -2.08 -1.92
C HIS A 87 8.76 -2.08 -1.68
N MET A 88 8.26 -0.98 -1.16
CA MET A 88 6.86 -0.63 -1.03
C MET A 88 6.61 0.65 -1.81
N THR A 89 5.38 0.86 -2.24
CA THR A 89 4.96 2.10 -2.89
C THR A 89 3.45 2.24 -2.79
N ASP A 90 2.94 3.45 -2.84
CA ASP A 90 1.50 3.74 -2.95
C ASP A 90 0.68 3.04 -1.85
N ILE A 91 1.13 3.15 -0.61
CA ILE A 91 0.47 2.51 0.54
C ILE A 91 -0.85 3.22 0.84
N HIS A 92 -0.90 4.55 0.66
CA HIS A 92 -2.09 5.35 0.86
C HIS A 92 -2.78 5.09 2.20
N ILE A 93 -2.06 5.30 3.30
CA ILE A 93 -2.73 5.28 4.61
C ILE A 93 -3.79 6.36 4.63
N MET A 94 -4.99 5.95 4.95
CA MET A 94 -6.18 6.72 4.68
C MET A 94 -7.06 6.86 5.92
N ASP A 95 -7.34 8.09 6.29
CA ASP A 95 -8.43 8.42 7.17
C ASP A 95 -9.73 8.54 6.36
N ALA A 96 -10.48 7.47 6.26
CA ALA A 96 -11.72 7.41 5.49
C ALA A 96 -12.81 8.36 5.99
N GLN A 97 -12.64 8.97 7.16
CA GLN A 97 -13.56 9.93 7.75
C GLN A 97 -13.11 11.39 7.55
N SER A 98 -11.90 11.62 7.05
CA SER A 98 -11.33 12.95 6.90
C SER A 98 -12.17 13.87 6.01
N PRO A 99 -12.46 15.11 6.45
CA PRO A 99 -13.09 16.14 5.60
C PRO A 99 -12.27 16.52 4.36
N ALA A 100 -10.96 16.27 4.37
CA ALA A 100 -10.08 16.58 3.25
C ALA A 100 -10.31 15.71 2.01
N ARG A 101 -11.03 14.60 2.16
CA ARG A 101 -11.23 13.66 1.06
C ARG A 101 -12.29 14.14 0.06
N LEU A 102 -12.09 13.75 -1.20
CA LEU A 102 -12.92 14.19 -2.33
C LEU A 102 -13.86 13.12 -2.86
N GLU A 103 -14.17 12.09 -2.09
CA GLU A 103 -15.03 10.95 -2.50
C GLU A 103 -16.38 11.39 -3.06
N PRO A 104 -17.03 12.47 -2.55
CA PRO A 104 -18.31 12.91 -3.10
C PRO A 104 -18.26 13.36 -4.55
N LEU A 105 -17.07 13.67 -5.10
CA LEU A 105 -16.91 13.95 -6.53
C LEU A 105 -17.23 12.74 -7.40
N SER A 106 -17.12 11.52 -6.87
CA SER A 106 -17.51 10.30 -7.59
C SER A 106 -18.99 10.33 -8.00
N ALA A 107 -19.85 10.94 -7.21
CA ALA A 107 -21.28 11.10 -7.55
C ALA A 107 -21.51 11.99 -8.78
N GLN A 108 -20.62 12.96 -9.04
CA GLN A 108 -20.76 13.89 -10.16
C GLN A 108 -20.24 13.31 -11.48
N SER A 109 -19.13 12.58 -11.43
CA SER A 109 -18.52 11.97 -12.61
C SER A 109 -17.80 10.68 -12.24
N PRO A 110 -18.52 9.55 -12.25
CA PRO A 110 -17.93 8.25 -11.89
C PRO A 110 -16.70 7.90 -12.71
N SER A 111 -16.68 8.22 -13.99
CA SER A 111 -15.54 7.91 -14.87
C SER A 111 -14.31 8.78 -14.58
N THR A 112 -14.51 10.03 -14.17
CA THR A 112 -13.41 10.96 -13.87
C THR A 112 -12.86 10.75 -12.46
N TRP A 113 -13.73 10.50 -11.50
CA TRP A 113 -13.39 10.46 -10.08
C TRP A 113 -13.45 9.06 -9.46
N ALA A 114 -13.46 8.00 -10.28
CA ALA A 114 -13.54 6.61 -9.82
C ALA A 114 -12.46 6.22 -8.79
N GLY A 115 -11.31 6.90 -8.82
CA GLY A 115 -10.22 6.68 -7.87
C GLY A 115 -10.35 7.44 -6.55
N SER A 116 -11.35 8.32 -6.39
CA SER A 116 -11.50 9.14 -5.18
C SER A 116 -12.07 8.37 -4.00
N ILE A 117 -12.67 7.20 -4.23
CA ILE A 117 -13.13 6.26 -3.22
C ILE A 117 -12.79 4.83 -3.61
N ARG A 118 -12.41 4.04 -2.63
CA ARG A 118 -12.12 2.61 -2.78
C ARG A 118 -12.80 1.83 -1.65
N PRO A 119 -13.30 0.62 -1.91
CA PRO A 119 -14.01 -0.18 -0.88
C PRO A 119 -13.18 -0.44 0.38
N GLN A 120 -11.85 -0.53 0.22
CA GLN A 120 -10.92 -0.85 1.31
C GLN A 120 -10.41 0.37 2.08
N ASP A 121 -10.90 1.57 1.87
CA ASP A 121 -10.38 2.82 2.46
C ASP A 121 -10.20 2.72 3.99
N THR A 122 -11.13 2.09 4.70
CA THR A 122 -11.06 1.88 6.15
C THR A 122 -10.04 0.84 6.60
N LEU A 123 -9.45 0.07 5.69
CA LEU A 123 -8.61 -1.08 6.01
C LEU A 123 -7.12 -0.85 5.68
N THR A 124 -6.73 0.36 5.28
CA THR A 124 -5.36 0.62 4.79
C THR A 124 -4.28 0.37 5.84
N THR A 125 -4.52 0.70 7.10
CA THR A 125 -3.60 0.38 8.20
C THR A 125 -3.45 -1.13 8.44
N ASN A 126 -4.56 -1.88 8.36
CA ASN A 126 -4.52 -3.35 8.46
C ASN A 126 -3.74 -3.97 7.29
N VAL A 127 -3.94 -3.45 6.07
CA VAL A 127 -3.21 -3.88 4.88
C VAL A 127 -1.72 -3.60 5.05
N GLN A 128 -1.34 -2.41 5.51
CA GLN A 128 0.06 -2.07 5.76
C GLN A 128 0.70 -2.99 6.82
N ALA A 129 0.00 -3.30 7.92
CA ALA A 129 0.51 -4.22 8.93
C ALA A 129 0.77 -5.62 8.34
N GLN A 130 -0.11 -6.11 7.46
CA GLN A 130 0.12 -7.37 6.74
C GLN A 130 1.26 -7.27 5.72
N MET A 131 1.46 -6.12 5.07
CA MET A 131 2.62 -5.87 4.20
C MET A 131 3.93 -5.91 4.99
N VAL A 132 3.95 -5.34 6.21
CA VAL A 132 5.10 -5.42 7.13
C VAL A 132 5.42 -6.87 7.48
N ALA A 133 4.41 -7.65 7.89
CA ALA A 133 4.59 -9.07 8.19
C ALA A 133 5.10 -9.87 6.98
N ALA A 134 4.56 -9.61 5.79
CA ALA A 134 5.02 -10.24 4.55
C ALA A 134 6.47 -9.85 4.19
N MET A 135 6.84 -8.59 4.41
CA MET A 135 8.19 -8.09 4.19
C MET A 135 9.19 -8.75 5.14
N ASN A 136 8.84 -8.87 6.42
CA ASN A 136 9.66 -9.55 7.42
C ASN A 136 9.78 -11.07 7.13
N ALA A 137 8.71 -11.71 6.66
CA ALA A 137 8.76 -13.11 6.21
C ALA A 137 9.71 -13.30 5.01
N ALA A 138 9.88 -12.28 4.17
CA ALA A 138 10.80 -12.27 3.05
C ALA A 138 12.22 -11.79 3.44
N ALA A 139 12.64 -11.98 4.68
CA ALA A 139 13.91 -11.50 5.23
C ALA A 139 15.16 -11.91 4.42
N PHE A 140 15.07 -12.98 3.61
CA PHE A 140 16.15 -13.47 2.77
C PHE A 140 15.72 -13.55 1.31
N SER A 141 16.61 -13.14 0.42
CA SER A 141 16.37 -13.20 -1.03
C SER A 141 16.05 -14.63 -1.47
N PRO A 142 14.90 -14.88 -2.10
CA PRO A 142 14.57 -16.22 -2.63
C PRO A 142 15.46 -16.64 -3.81
N VAL A 143 16.25 -15.71 -4.38
CA VAL A 143 17.14 -15.97 -5.52
C VAL A 143 18.58 -16.19 -5.09
N THR A 144 19.06 -15.47 -4.08
CA THR A 144 20.47 -15.46 -3.69
C THR A 144 20.68 -15.85 -2.23
N GLY A 145 19.64 -15.88 -1.40
CA GLY A 145 19.73 -16.10 0.04
C GLY A 145 20.34 -14.94 0.83
N ALA A 146 20.63 -13.80 0.18
CA ALA A 146 21.16 -12.64 0.88
C ALA A 146 20.10 -12.06 1.84
N PRO A 147 20.49 -11.60 3.05
CA PRO A 147 19.55 -10.94 3.96
C PRO A 147 19.09 -9.60 3.39
N MET A 148 17.87 -9.20 3.75
CA MET A 148 17.34 -7.88 3.40
C MET A 148 18.13 -6.80 4.15
N ALA A 149 18.58 -5.79 3.41
CA ALA A 149 19.40 -4.71 3.98
C ALA A 149 18.54 -3.52 4.44
N ALA A 150 17.47 -3.23 3.73
CA ALA A 150 16.55 -2.13 4.02
C ALA A 150 15.27 -2.28 3.21
N VAL A 151 14.22 -1.53 3.62
CA VAL A 151 12.98 -1.35 2.87
C VAL A 151 12.89 0.12 2.41
N PHE A 152 12.48 0.33 1.16
CA PHE A 152 12.20 1.65 0.62
C PHE A 152 10.72 1.78 0.30
N ASN A 153 10.11 2.90 0.72
CA ASN A 153 8.82 3.36 0.23
C ASN A 153 9.04 4.52 -0.74
N THR A 154 8.52 4.40 -1.96
CA THR A 154 8.77 5.35 -3.04
C THR A 154 7.64 6.35 -3.25
N GLY A 155 6.95 6.71 -2.18
CA GLY A 155 5.96 7.78 -2.16
C GLY A 155 4.55 7.29 -1.86
N ASP A 156 3.65 8.23 -1.74
CA ASP A 156 2.24 8.03 -1.42
C ASP A 156 2.05 7.22 -0.14
N SER A 157 2.70 7.69 0.93
CA SER A 157 2.62 7.10 2.27
C SER A 157 1.27 7.38 2.92
N ALA A 158 0.85 8.66 2.90
CA ALA A 158 -0.48 9.12 3.29
C ALA A 158 -1.36 9.35 2.05
N ASP A 159 -2.68 9.42 2.22
CA ASP A 159 -3.59 9.67 1.09
C ASP A 159 -3.94 11.14 0.90
N GLN A 160 -3.95 11.95 1.97
CA GLN A 160 -4.40 13.35 1.91
C GLN A 160 -3.54 14.34 2.71
N HIS A 161 -2.25 14.08 2.85
CA HIS A 161 -1.36 14.99 3.60
C HIS A 161 -1.79 15.22 5.05
N SER A 162 -2.48 14.28 5.65
CA SER A 162 -2.92 14.38 7.04
C SER A 162 -1.80 13.99 7.99
N THR A 163 -1.60 14.79 9.04
CA THR A 163 -0.68 14.43 10.13
C THR A 163 -1.06 13.10 10.78
N LEU A 164 -2.37 12.81 10.87
CA LEU A 164 -2.88 11.59 11.46
C LEU A 164 -2.55 10.37 10.58
N GLU A 165 -2.79 10.47 9.27
CA GLU A 165 -2.44 9.41 8.30
C GLU A 165 -0.93 9.12 8.32
N LEU A 166 -0.12 10.16 8.30
CA LEU A 166 1.34 10.03 8.38
C LEU A 166 1.76 9.38 9.72
N ARG A 167 1.09 9.72 10.83
CA ARG A 167 1.37 9.11 12.13
C ARG A 167 1.04 7.61 12.12
N TRP A 168 -0.13 7.23 11.61
CA TRP A 168 -0.51 5.82 11.46
C TRP A 168 0.46 5.04 10.57
N TYR A 169 0.88 5.67 9.45
CA TYR A 169 1.88 5.08 8.55
C TYR A 169 3.18 4.74 9.27
N ILE A 170 3.71 5.71 10.04
CA ILE A 170 4.97 5.54 10.79
C ILE A 170 4.79 4.51 11.91
N ASP A 171 3.69 4.59 12.66
CA ASP A 171 3.41 3.68 13.78
C ASP A 171 3.39 2.22 13.33
N VAL A 172 2.77 1.93 12.19
CA VAL A 172 2.77 0.57 11.63
C VAL A 172 4.17 0.12 11.23
N LEU A 173 4.98 0.99 10.60
CA LEU A 173 6.35 0.62 10.20
C LEU A 173 7.30 0.45 11.39
N ASP A 174 7.06 1.19 12.48
CA ASP A 174 7.85 1.15 13.70
C ASP A 174 7.36 0.12 14.75
N GLY A 175 6.28 -0.62 14.43
CA GLY A 175 5.74 -1.66 15.31
C GLY A 175 4.96 -1.13 16.49
N GLN A 176 4.27 -0.01 16.31
CA GLN A 176 3.37 0.53 17.31
C GLN A 176 1.94 0.06 17.04
N SER A 177 1.18 -0.15 18.12
CA SER A 177 -0.26 -0.42 18.04
C SER A 177 -1.03 0.89 17.88
N LEU A 178 -2.08 0.87 17.06
CA LEU A 178 -2.95 2.03 16.85
C LEU A 178 -4.39 1.62 16.62
N THR A 179 -5.32 2.55 16.86
CA THR A 179 -6.73 2.40 16.46
C THR A 179 -7.03 3.47 15.40
N PRO A 180 -7.31 3.09 14.13
CA PRO A 180 -7.42 4.02 13.02
C PRO A 180 -8.80 4.70 12.99
N ASN A 181 -9.04 5.61 13.94
CA ASN A 181 -10.29 6.34 14.06
C ASN A 181 -10.02 7.84 14.32
N SER A 182 -10.58 8.71 13.51
CA SER A 182 -10.56 10.17 13.66
C SER A 182 -11.89 10.74 14.14
N GLY A 183 -12.96 9.93 14.13
CA GLY A 183 -14.31 10.30 14.53
C GLY A 183 -14.65 9.91 15.96
N ALA A 184 -15.93 9.74 16.24
CA ALA A 184 -16.42 9.31 17.54
C ALA A 184 -15.91 7.92 17.92
N ALA A 185 -15.61 7.72 19.20
CA ALA A 185 -15.02 6.46 19.67
C ALA A 185 -15.92 5.25 19.32
N GLY A 186 -15.36 4.30 18.62
CA GLY A 186 -16.04 3.05 18.22
C GLY A 186 -17.14 3.21 17.17
N GLN A 187 -17.24 4.37 16.53
CA GLN A 187 -18.21 4.64 15.48
C GLN A 187 -17.50 5.05 14.19
N TYR A 188 -17.95 4.50 13.07
CA TYR A 188 -17.56 4.98 11.76
C TYR A 188 -18.54 6.04 11.29
N GLU A 189 -18.05 7.23 10.90
CA GLU A 189 -18.84 8.39 10.51
C GLU A 189 -18.60 8.81 9.05
N GLY A 190 -17.90 8.03 8.28
CA GLY A 190 -17.56 8.33 6.88
C GLY A 190 -18.63 7.90 5.86
N PRO A 191 -18.37 8.05 4.56
CA PRO A 191 -19.39 7.89 3.50
C PRO A 191 -19.95 6.47 3.37
N GLN A 192 -19.29 5.45 3.88
CA GLN A 192 -19.77 4.06 3.78
C GLN A 192 -20.97 3.75 4.71
N VAL A 193 -21.47 4.73 5.49
CA VAL A 193 -22.70 4.63 6.29
C VAL A 193 -23.73 5.70 5.95
N TRP A 194 -23.48 6.56 4.94
CA TRP A 194 -24.42 7.60 4.58
C TRP A 194 -25.34 7.12 3.45
N GLU A 195 -26.64 7.16 3.66
CA GLU A 195 -27.64 6.68 2.71
C GLU A 195 -27.50 7.35 1.31
N GLU A 196 -27.19 8.64 1.28
CA GLU A 196 -27.00 9.40 0.05
C GLU A 196 -25.69 9.08 -0.69
N ALA A 197 -24.71 8.44 -0.04
CA ALA A 197 -23.41 8.14 -0.63
C ALA A 197 -23.42 6.82 -1.43
N THR A 198 -24.31 6.67 -2.37
CA THR A 198 -24.42 5.47 -3.22
C THR A 198 -23.16 5.15 -4.03
N TYR A 199 -22.24 6.13 -4.13
CA TYR A 199 -20.90 5.99 -4.72
C TYR A 199 -19.90 5.24 -3.81
N ALA A 200 -20.24 5.03 -2.54
CA ALA A 200 -19.45 4.28 -1.57
C ALA A 200 -19.97 2.84 -1.45
N TRP A 201 -19.09 1.90 -1.09
CA TRP A 201 -19.53 0.57 -0.71
C TRP A 201 -20.03 0.57 0.73
N HIS A 202 -21.27 0.13 0.92
CA HIS A 202 -21.92 -0.02 2.22
C HIS A 202 -21.84 -1.50 2.64
N PRO A 203 -20.85 -1.91 3.43
CA PRO A 203 -20.65 -3.33 3.74
C PRO A 203 -21.78 -3.96 4.57
N GLU A 204 -22.59 -3.16 5.27
CA GLU A 204 -23.76 -3.66 6.00
C GLU A 204 -24.92 -4.02 5.06
N ASP A 205 -25.16 -3.22 4.02
CA ASP A 205 -26.17 -3.45 2.99
C ASP A 205 -25.81 -2.78 1.66
N PRO A 206 -25.07 -3.49 0.78
CA PRO A 206 -24.64 -2.92 -0.48
C PRO A 206 -25.71 -2.89 -1.58
N ALA A 207 -26.95 -3.29 -1.29
CA ALA A 207 -27.99 -3.44 -2.32
C ALA A 207 -28.31 -2.13 -3.06
N GLY A 208 -28.13 -0.98 -2.42
CA GLY A 208 -28.43 0.34 -2.96
C GLY A 208 -27.23 1.10 -3.54
N ASP A 209 -26.03 0.54 -3.45
CA ASP A 209 -24.79 1.20 -3.89
C ASP A 209 -24.22 0.65 -5.20
N TRP A 210 -23.25 1.35 -5.78
CA TRP A 210 -22.63 0.94 -7.03
C TRP A 210 -21.84 -0.37 -6.90
N PHE A 211 -21.25 -0.62 -5.74
CA PHE A 211 -20.45 -1.81 -5.48
C PHE A 211 -21.32 -3.06 -5.32
N GLY A 212 -22.50 -2.93 -4.71
CA GLY A 212 -23.49 -4.01 -4.65
C GLY A 212 -23.95 -4.44 -6.03
N ALA A 213 -24.11 -3.50 -6.97
CA ALA A 213 -24.42 -3.81 -8.37
C ALA A 213 -23.29 -4.63 -9.05
N TYR A 214 -22.04 -4.54 -8.59
CA TYR A 214 -20.93 -5.38 -9.04
C TYR A 214 -20.84 -6.73 -8.29
N GLY A 215 -21.65 -6.92 -7.25
CA GLY A 215 -21.67 -8.14 -6.44
C GLY A 215 -20.68 -8.14 -5.28
N PHE A 216 -20.32 -6.97 -4.77
CA PHE A 216 -19.53 -6.88 -3.55
C PHE A 216 -20.31 -7.50 -2.36
N PRO A 217 -19.60 -8.15 -1.44
CA PRO A 217 -20.24 -8.89 -0.36
C PRO A 217 -20.85 -7.98 0.70
N THR A 218 -21.84 -8.50 1.42
CA THR A 218 -22.28 -7.96 2.71
C THR A 218 -21.33 -8.46 3.80
N ILE A 219 -20.79 -7.56 4.62
CA ILE A 219 -19.87 -7.86 5.73
C ILE A 219 -20.30 -7.07 6.97
N PRO A 220 -21.28 -7.55 7.71
CA PRO A 220 -21.80 -6.84 8.87
C PRO A 220 -20.74 -6.62 9.95
N GLY A 221 -20.73 -5.42 10.54
CA GLY A 221 -19.78 -5.03 11.58
C GLY A 221 -18.38 -4.66 11.10
N MET A 222 -18.12 -4.70 9.79
CA MET A 222 -16.78 -4.41 9.24
C MET A 222 -16.31 -2.99 9.58
N LEU A 223 -17.16 -1.98 9.37
CA LEU A 223 -16.79 -0.58 9.60
C LEU A 223 -16.54 -0.29 11.07
N THR A 224 -17.42 -0.80 11.96
CA THR A 224 -17.23 -0.69 13.41
C THR A 224 -15.94 -1.37 13.84
N ALA A 225 -15.64 -2.56 13.33
CA ALA A 225 -14.40 -3.26 13.63
C ALA A 225 -13.18 -2.46 13.14
N ALA A 226 -13.23 -1.90 11.92
CA ALA A 226 -12.14 -1.14 11.33
C ALA A 226 -11.71 0.07 12.16
N VAL A 227 -12.67 0.77 12.82
CA VAL A 227 -12.39 1.97 13.61
C VAL A 227 -12.31 1.73 15.12
N SER A 228 -12.61 0.52 15.61
CA SER A 228 -12.59 0.21 17.04
C SER A 228 -11.54 -0.81 17.45
N GLN A 229 -11.13 -1.67 16.54
CA GLN A 229 -10.10 -2.66 16.83
C GLN A 229 -8.70 -2.05 16.72
N THR A 230 -7.83 -2.47 17.62
CA THR A 230 -6.43 -2.10 17.56
C THR A 230 -5.76 -2.86 16.41
N VAL A 231 -5.04 -2.14 15.56
CA VAL A 231 -4.14 -2.70 14.57
C VAL A 231 -2.79 -2.92 15.24
N GLU A 232 -2.38 -4.17 15.30
CA GLU A 232 -1.07 -4.58 15.81
C GLU A 232 -0.11 -4.75 14.64
N SER A 233 1.08 -4.17 14.76
CA SER A 233 2.17 -4.38 13.80
C SER A 233 3.43 -4.81 14.54
N GLU A 234 4.16 -5.75 13.95
CA GLU A 234 5.47 -6.15 14.46
C GLU A 234 6.60 -5.17 14.08
N GLY A 235 6.30 -4.18 13.25
CA GLY A 235 7.28 -3.27 12.67
C GLY A 235 8.24 -3.93 11.70
N LEU A 236 8.91 -3.14 10.88
CA LEU A 236 9.93 -3.65 9.97
C LEU A 236 11.18 -4.08 10.73
N ALA A 237 11.64 -5.30 10.49
CA ALA A 237 12.83 -5.87 11.14
C ALA A 237 14.15 -5.27 10.61
N VAL A 238 14.11 -4.45 9.58
CA VAL A 238 15.26 -3.78 8.95
C VAL A 238 15.00 -2.28 8.84
N PRO A 239 16.04 -1.43 8.69
CA PRO A 239 15.86 -0.02 8.46
C PRO A 239 14.95 0.26 7.26
N TRP A 240 14.09 1.27 7.38
CA TRP A 240 13.24 1.70 6.29
C TRP A 240 13.46 3.18 5.95
N TYR A 241 13.18 3.53 4.71
CA TYR A 241 13.34 4.87 4.17
C TYR A 241 12.15 5.20 3.28
N ALA A 242 11.62 6.39 3.40
CA ALA A 242 10.51 6.86 2.55
C ALA A 242 10.91 8.11 1.78
N VAL A 243 10.39 8.23 0.58
CA VAL A 243 10.39 9.47 -0.18
C VAL A 243 8.96 9.96 -0.37
N TYR A 244 8.83 11.19 -0.77
CA TYR A 244 7.57 11.89 -0.91
C TYR A 244 6.90 11.58 -2.25
N GLY A 245 5.59 11.40 -2.26
CA GLY A 245 4.77 11.22 -3.45
C GLY A 245 3.71 12.33 -3.61
N ASN A 246 2.90 12.26 -4.64
CA ASN A 246 1.90 13.30 -4.90
C ASN A 246 0.73 13.27 -3.89
N HIS A 247 0.32 12.09 -3.40
CA HIS A 247 -0.70 11.97 -2.34
C HIS A 247 -0.20 12.43 -0.97
N ASP A 248 1.09 12.48 -0.74
CA ASP A 248 1.65 13.12 0.45
C ASP A 248 1.48 14.66 0.42
N THR A 249 0.76 15.20 -0.60
CA THR A 249 0.27 16.58 -0.67
C THR A 249 -1.25 16.63 -0.57
N LEU A 250 -1.78 17.74 -0.04
CA LEU A 250 -3.22 17.96 0.01
C LEU A 250 -3.81 17.99 -1.41
N TYR A 251 -4.91 17.27 -1.62
CA TYR A 251 -5.57 17.08 -2.91
C TYR A 251 -4.63 16.62 -4.03
N TYR A 252 -3.73 15.67 -3.66
CA TYR A 252 -2.81 14.96 -4.58
C TYR A 252 -1.82 15.89 -5.30
N GLY A 253 -1.62 17.12 -4.83
CA GLY A 253 -0.82 18.13 -5.53
C GLY A 253 -1.41 18.59 -6.88
N ALA A 254 -2.69 18.29 -7.15
CA ALA A 254 -3.29 18.48 -8.46
C ALA A 254 -3.64 19.94 -8.78
N PHE A 255 -3.83 20.77 -7.76
CA PHE A 255 -4.19 22.17 -7.91
C PHE A 255 -3.80 23.01 -6.69
N GLU A 256 -3.79 24.33 -6.85
CA GLU A 256 -3.49 25.26 -5.78
C GLU A 256 -4.59 25.23 -4.71
N ILE A 257 -4.18 25.20 -3.44
CA ILE A 257 -5.08 25.14 -2.30
C ILE A 257 -5.48 26.56 -1.87
N GLY A 258 -6.66 26.96 -2.26
CA GLY A 258 -7.30 28.19 -1.78
C GLY A 258 -7.81 28.08 -0.34
N GLU A 259 -8.16 29.23 0.25
CA GLU A 259 -8.63 29.31 1.65
C GLU A 259 -9.85 28.42 1.92
N SER A 260 -10.81 28.34 1.00
CA SER A 260 -12.03 27.54 1.17
C SER A 260 -11.74 26.04 1.23
N LEU A 261 -10.86 25.52 0.36
CA LEU A 261 -10.46 24.10 0.38
C LEU A 261 -9.63 23.77 1.63
N ARG A 262 -8.77 24.71 2.03
CA ARG A 262 -8.01 24.57 3.27
C ARG A 262 -8.93 24.54 4.49
N ALA A 263 -9.92 25.43 4.56
CA ALA A 263 -10.90 25.46 5.65
C ALA A 263 -11.73 24.17 5.70
N LEU A 264 -12.11 23.62 4.54
CA LEU A 264 -12.78 22.34 4.44
C LEU A 264 -11.89 21.20 4.99
N ALA A 265 -10.66 21.13 4.54
CA ALA A 265 -9.72 20.07 4.95
C ALA A 265 -9.38 20.10 6.45
N LEU A 266 -9.37 21.28 7.07
CA LEU A 266 -9.10 21.49 8.50
C LEU A 266 -10.37 21.51 9.35
N GLY A 267 -11.54 21.43 8.73
CA GLY A 267 -12.84 21.51 9.40
C GLY A 267 -13.26 20.22 10.07
N ASP A 268 -14.40 20.29 10.72
CA ASP A 268 -15.05 19.18 11.45
C ASP A 268 -16.27 18.64 10.68
N ARG A 269 -16.47 19.07 9.42
CA ARG A 269 -17.62 18.68 8.59
C ARG A 269 -17.13 18.14 7.25
N LYS A 270 -17.62 16.98 6.91
CA LYS A 270 -17.39 16.35 5.62
C LYS A 270 -18.63 16.50 4.74
N PRO A 271 -18.54 17.01 3.51
CA PRO A 271 -19.68 17.05 2.60
C PRO A 271 -20.03 15.63 2.15
N ALA A 272 -21.33 15.31 2.15
CA ALA A 272 -21.81 14.04 1.61
C ALA A 272 -21.93 14.07 0.09
N LEU A 273 -22.31 15.24 -0.45
CA LEU A 273 -22.40 15.51 -1.88
C LEU A 273 -21.90 16.93 -2.17
N TYR A 274 -21.32 17.14 -3.33
CA TYR A 274 -21.07 18.46 -3.84
C TYR A 274 -22.24 18.91 -4.72
N PRO A 275 -22.61 20.21 -4.72
CA PRO A 275 -23.60 20.72 -5.66
C PRO A 275 -23.10 20.50 -7.10
N ALA A 276 -24.04 20.33 -8.02
CA ALA A 276 -23.69 20.24 -9.45
C ALA A 276 -22.89 21.49 -9.87
N LEU A 277 -21.78 21.26 -10.53
CA LEU A 277 -20.93 22.31 -11.09
C LEU A 277 -21.56 22.92 -12.34
#